data_268f894063cbcc83d1475447ec195726
#
_entry.id   268f894063cbcc83d1475447ec195726
#
_cell.length_a   1.000
_cell.length_b   1.000
_cell.length_c   1.000
_cell.angle_alpha   90.00
_cell.angle_beta   90.00
_cell.angle_gamma   90.00
#
_symmetry.space_group_name_H-M   'P 1'
#
loop_
_entity.id
_entity.type
_entity.pdbx_description
1 polymer ?
#
loop_
_entity_poly.entity_id
_entity_poly.type
_entity_poly.pdbx_seq_one_letter_code
_entity_poly.pdbx_strand_id
1 'polypeptide(L)'
;MEVVDIPLISQFYGILIYIYKEIGGHHNEPHIHIKYNEFEMSMSINGKVLEGTLPKKQMKLVEAWYEIHQDEIRAAYYNYNENGEIIKIKGLEWFFMKPKAIEVKALKDYKLEVVFEDGKKGIFDVKPYLEYIQFKDLKDESIFNTVKIDGLSISWSNGADICPDELYNGTK
;
A
#
# COMPACT_ATOMS: atom_id res chain seq x y z
N MET A 1 -16.50 35.48 -10.81
CA MET A 1 -15.25 34.68 -10.78
C MET A 1 -15.71 33.23 -10.67
N GLU A 2 -15.83 32.54 -11.80
CA GLU A 2 -16.20 31.11 -11.78
C GLU A 2 -15.11 30.34 -11.02
N VAL A 3 -15.50 29.69 -9.96
CA VAL A 3 -14.64 28.71 -9.29
C VAL A 3 -14.53 27.54 -10.27
N VAL A 4 -13.40 27.47 -10.98
CA VAL A 4 -13.10 26.28 -11.79
C VAL A 4 -12.93 25.13 -10.80
N ASP A 5 -13.96 24.29 -10.73
CA ASP A 5 -13.92 23.08 -9.90
C ASP A 5 -12.88 22.14 -10.50
N ILE A 6 -11.70 22.10 -9.87
CA ILE A 6 -10.57 21.31 -10.37
C ILE A 6 -10.84 19.84 -10.05
N PRO A 7 -11.08 18.98 -11.04
CA PRO A 7 -11.50 17.60 -10.78
C PRO A 7 -10.38 16.77 -10.14
N LEU A 8 -10.48 16.59 -8.85
CA LEU A 8 -9.69 15.61 -8.10
C LEU A 8 -10.13 14.21 -8.52
N ILE A 9 -9.22 13.40 -9.04
CA ILE A 9 -9.50 12.02 -9.46
C ILE A 9 -9.03 10.99 -8.45
N SER A 10 -8.00 11.27 -7.67
CA SER A 10 -7.48 10.38 -6.62
C SER A 10 -6.84 11.16 -5.48
N GLN A 11 -6.81 10.54 -4.29
CA GLN A 11 -6.14 11.09 -3.12
C GLN A 11 -5.58 9.97 -2.24
N PHE A 12 -4.30 10.06 -1.85
CA PHE A 12 -3.66 9.13 -0.93
C PHE A 12 -2.40 9.75 -0.31
N TYR A 13 -2.12 9.47 0.93
CA TYR A 13 -0.93 9.94 1.68
C TYR A 13 -0.61 11.43 1.58
N GLY A 14 -1.65 12.26 1.51
CA GLY A 14 -1.51 13.71 1.30
C GLY A 14 -1.19 14.10 -0.13
N ILE A 15 -1.07 13.14 -1.04
CA ILE A 15 -0.93 13.37 -2.48
C ILE A 15 -2.32 13.53 -3.07
N LEU A 16 -2.50 14.58 -3.87
CA LEU A 16 -3.73 14.89 -4.58
C LEU A 16 -3.48 14.80 -6.08
N ILE A 17 -4.34 14.08 -6.81
CA ILE A 17 -4.21 13.88 -8.25
C ILE A 17 -5.42 14.44 -8.97
N TYR A 18 -5.14 15.32 -9.94
CA TYR A 18 -6.15 16.08 -10.68
C TYR A 18 -6.03 15.86 -12.19
N ILE A 19 -7.15 16.06 -12.89
CA ILE A 19 -7.19 16.25 -14.35
C ILE A 19 -7.66 17.67 -14.61
N TYR A 20 -7.03 18.35 -15.57
CA TYR A 20 -7.49 19.65 -16.03
C TYR A 20 -7.97 19.54 -17.48
N LYS A 21 -8.98 20.33 -17.83
CA LYS A 21 -9.33 20.59 -19.21
C LYS A 21 -8.46 21.73 -19.70
N GLU A 22 -7.37 21.40 -20.39
CA GLU A 22 -6.48 22.41 -20.90
C GLU A 22 -7.04 23.08 -22.14
N ILE A 23 -7.40 24.35 -21.99
CA ILE A 23 -7.70 25.23 -23.10
C ILE A 23 -6.43 26.05 -23.38
N GLY A 24 -5.56 25.58 -24.30
CA GLY A 24 -4.35 26.29 -24.71
C GLY A 24 -3.12 26.12 -23.80
N GLY A 25 -2.97 25.00 -23.12
CA GLY A 25 -1.87 24.72 -22.21
C GLY A 25 -0.49 24.51 -22.87
N HIS A 26 0.58 24.58 -22.04
CA HIS A 26 1.96 24.45 -22.50
C HIS A 26 2.35 23.04 -22.96
N HIS A 27 1.57 22.03 -22.61
CA HIS A 27 1.83 20.64 -22.99
C HIS A 27 0.72 20.11 -23.89
N ASN A 28 1.06 19.70 -25.11
CA ASN A 28 0.12 19.04 -26.03
C ASN A 28 -0.11 17.56 -25.70
N GLU A 29 0.57 17.01 -24.67
CA GLU A 29 0.48 15.61 -24.27
C GLU A 29 -0.55 15.45 -23.14
N PRO A 30 -1.51 14.48 -23.26
CA PRO A 30 -2.44 14.16 -22.19
C PRO A 30 -1.75 13.86 -20.87
N HIS A 31 -2.12 14.56 -19.79
CA HIS A 31 -1.44 14.45 -18.51
C HIS A 31 -2.35 14.69 -17.30
N ILE A 32 -1.84 14.29 -16.14
CA ILE A 32 -2.43 14.52 -14.83
C ILE A 32 -1.53 15.45 -14.01
N HIS A 33 -2.14 16.20 -13.11
CA HIS A 33 -1.46 17.07 -12.16
C HIS A 33 -1.44 16.44 -10.78
N ILE A 34 -0.30 16.49 -10.13
CA ILE A 34 -0.04 15.83 -8.87
C ILE A 34 0.49 16.87 -7.88
N LYS A 35 -0.19 17.02 -6.74
CA LYS A 35 0.18 17.98 -5.69
C LYS A 35 0.46 17.27 -4.37
N TYR A 36 1.47 17.73 -3.69
CA TYR A 36 1.82 17.32 -2.33
C TYR A 36 2.43 18.49 -1.56
N ASN A 37 1.70 19.04 -0.60
CA ASN A 37 2.05 20.28 0.09
C ASN A 37 2.39 21.40 -0.93
N GLU A 38 3.61 21.95 -0.86
CA GLU A 38 4.14 22.97 -1.78
C GLU A 38 4.68 22.41 -3.10
N PHE A 39 4.76 21.08 -3.25
CA PHE A 39 5.29 20.44 -4.45
C PHE A 39 4.19 20.19 -5.46
N GLU A 40 4.51 20.42 -6.73
CA GLU A 40 3.63 20.15 -7.86
C GLU A 40 4.41 19.45 -8.99
N MET A 41 3.73 18.51 -9.66
CA MET A 41 4.30 17.76 -10.77
C MET A 41 3.22 17.47 -11.80
N SER A 42 3.57 17.51 -13.09
CA SER A 42 2.75 17.04 -14.19
C SER A 42 3.33 15.73 -14.75
N MET A 43 2.48 14.74 -14.93
CA MET A 43 2.86 13.44 -15.48
C MET A 43 1.92 13.05 -16.60
N SER A 44 2.47 12.62 -17.75
CA SER A 44 1.65 12.16 -18.87
C SER A 44 0.84 10.93 -18.47
N ILE A 45 -0.31 10.70 -19.14
CA ILE A 45 -1.10 9.48 -18.94
C ILE A 45 -0.35 8.20 -19.34
N ASN A 46 0.85 8.33 -19.89
CA ASN A 46 1.78 7.24 -20.21
C ASN A 46 2.93 7.11 -19.20
N GLY A 47 2.87 7.83 -18.07
CA GLY A 47 3.81 7.70 -16.95
C GLY A 47 5.10 8.54 -17.04
N LYS A 48 5.25 9.36 -18.08
CA LYS A 48 6.41 10.25 -18.22
C LYS A 48 6.21 11.52 -17.39
N VAL A 49 7.16 11.88 -16.54
CA VAL A 49 7.19 13.20 -15.89
C VAL A 49 7.44 14.27 -16.95
N LEU A 50 6.54 15.25 -17.04
CA LEU A 50 6.62 16.36 -17.99
C LEU A 50 7.24 17.59 -17.36
N GLU A 51 6.81 17.93 -16.14
CA GLU A 51 7.25 19.12 -15.42
C GLU A 51 7.14 18.93 -13.90
N GLY A 52 7.95 19.64 -13.13
CA GLY A 52 7.91 19.66 -11.68
C GLY A 52 8.57 18.43 -11.04
N THR A 53 8.41 18.30 -9.72
CA THR A 53 9.01 17.22 -8.94
C THR A 53 8.27 17.03 -7.62
N LEU A 54 8.42 15.83 -7.05
CA LEU A 54 7.94 15.47 -5.72
C LEU A 54 9.13 14.99 -4.85
N PRO A 55 9.00 15.05 -3.52
CA PRO A 55 9.97 14.40 -2.65
C PRO A 55 10.07 12.90 -2.97
N LYS A 56 11.26 12.33 -2.85
CA LYS A 56 11.60 10.97 -3.28
C LYS A 56 10.62 9.87 -2.79
N LYS A 57 10.11 10.02 -1.57
CA LYS A 57 9.14 9.08 -1.00
C LYS A 57 7.79 9.16 -1.73
N GLN A 58 7.29 10.37 -1.96
CA GLN A 58 6.03 10.61 -2.65
C GLN A 58 6.11 10.22 -4.11
N MET A 59 7.23 10.47 -4.76
CA MET A 59 7.45 10.02 -6.14
C MET A 59 7.28 8.50 -6.28
N LYS A 60 7.90 7.70 -5.40
CA LYS A 60 7.73 6.25 -5.39
C LYS A 60 6.27 5.80 -5.17
N LEU A 61 5.52 6.53 -4.35
CA LEU A 61 4.10 6.23 -4.13
C LEU A 61 3.28 6.54 -5.38
N VAL A 62 3.57 7.64 -6.08
CA VAL A 62 2.91 7.99 -7.34
C VAL A 62 3.24 6.97 -8.43
N GLU A 63 4.49 6.57 -8.55
CA GLU A 63 4.92 5.53 -9.51
C GLU A 63 4.19 4.21 -9.25
N ALA A 64 4.11 3.74 -8.00
CA ALA A 64 3.39 2.53 -7.64
C ALA A 64 1.89 2.63 -7.93
N TRP A 65 1.26 3.78 -7.62
CA TRP A 65 -0.14 4.03 -7.92
C TRP A 65 -0.40 4.04 -9.43
N TYR A 66 0.47 4.70 -10.20
CA TYR A 66 0.40 4.76 -11.65
C TYR A 66 0.45 3.35 -12.26
N GLU A 67 1.39 2.51 -11.85
CA GLU A 67 1.54 1.13 -12.36
C GLU A 67 0.28 0.28 -12.16
N ILE A 68 -0.43 0.50 -11.07
CA ILE A 68 -1.68 -0.24 -10.76
C ILE A 68 -2.86 0.28 -11.58
N HIS A 69 -2.91 1.60 -11.85
CA HIS A 69 -4.11 2.28 -12.36
C HIS A 69 -3.99 2.86 -13.77
N GLN A 70 -3.01 2.43 -14.59
CA GLN A 70 -2.75 3.00 -15.92
C GLN A 70 -3.99 3.10 -16.80
N ASP A 71 -4.78 2.04 -16.87
CA ASP A 71 -5.97 2.01 -17.73
C ASP A 71 -7.10 2.88 -17.17
N GLU A 72 -7.24 2.94 -15.85
CA GLU A 72 -8.21 3.82 -15.18
C GLU A 72 -7.84 5.30 -15.37
N ILE A 73 -6.57 5.65 -15.35
CA ILE A 73 -6.06 7.01 -15.58
C ILE A 73 -6.40 7.46 -17.01
N ARG A 74 -6.14 6.58 -17.99
CA ARG A 74 -6.48 6.87 -19.40
C ARG A 74 -7.99 7.05 -19.57
N ALA A 75 -8.79 6.12 -19.03
CA ALA A 75 -10.25 6.19 -19.08
C ALA A 75 -10.78 7.47 -18.41
N ALA A 76 -10.28 7.82 -17.23
CA ALA A 76 -10.68 9.04 -16.52
C ALA A 76 -10.34 10.31 -17.32
N TYR A 77 -9.14 10.37 -17.91
CA TYR A 77 -8.71 11.51 -18.73
C TYR A 77 -9.62 11.72 -19.95
N TYR A 78 -9.84 10.68 -20.75
CA TYR A 78 -10.65 10.78 -21.96
C TYR A 78 -12.12 11.06 -21.63
N ASN A 79 -12.68 10.37 -20.63
CA ASN A 79 -14.07 10.61 -20.23
C ASN A 79 -14.30 12.04 -19.74
N TYR A 80 -13.39 12.61 -18.96
CA TYR A 80 -13.49 13.99 -18.52
C TYR A 80 -13.42 14.98 -19.69
N ASN A 81 -12.50 14.77 -20.64
CA ASN A 81 -12.34 15.66 -21.78
C ASN A 81 -13.51 15.59 -22.78
N GLU A 82 -14.11 14.41 -22.97
CA GLU A 82 -15.22 14.20 -23.89
C GLU A 82 -16.58 14.56 -23.28
N ASN A 83 -16.83 14.09 -22.05
CA ASN A 83 -18.16 14.14 -21.43
C ASN A 83 -18.23 15.10 -20.24
N GLY A 84 -17.09 15.57 -19.71
CA GLY A 84 -17.01 16.38 -18.48
C GLY A 84 -17.27 15.59 -17.19
N GLU A 85 -17.36 14.27 -17.27
CA GLU A 85 -17.62 13.42 -16.11
C GLU A 85 -16.32 13.03 -15.41
N ILE A 86 -16.32 13.13 -14.08
CA ILE A 86 -15.17 12.79 -13.24
C ILE A 86 -15.26 11.33 -12.79
N ILE A 87 -14.35 10.50 -13.27
CA ILE A 87 -14.15 9.14 -12.76
C ILE A 87 -13.15 9.21 -11.61
N LYS A 88 -13.56 8.76 -10.42
CA LYS A 88 -12.68 8.64 -9.27
C LYS A 88 -11.88 7.35 -9.37
N ILE A 89 -10.57 7.44 -9.16
CA ILE A 89 -9.66 6.31 -9.11
C ILE A 89 -9.28 6.08 -7.65
N LYS A 90 -9.29 4.83 -7.23
CA LYS A 90 -8.91 4.46 -5.87
C LYS A 90 -7.47 4.88 -5.61
N GLY A 91 -7.22 5.56 -4.50
CA GLY A 91 -5.86 5.88 -4.06
C GLY A 91 -5.12 4.63 -3.63
N LEU A 92 -3.80 4.74 -3.45
CA LEU A 92 -3.12 3.71 -2.68
C LEU A 92 -3.73 3.72 -1.28
N GLU A 93 -4.56 2.74 -1.01
CA GLU A 93 -4.90 2.48 0.37
C GLU A 93 -3.59 2.10 1.09
N TRP A 94 -3.41 2.66 2.31
CA TRP A 94 -2.74 1.85 3.27
C TRP A 94 -3.52 0.51 3.22
N PHE A 95 -2.95 -0.52 2.61
CA PHE A 95 -3.11 -1.77 3.31
C PHE A 95 -2.80 -1.38 4.74
N PHE A 96 -3.83 -1.39 5.58
CA PHE A 96 -3.61 -1.20 6.98
C PHE A 96 -2.48 -2.16 7.27
N MET A 97 -1.27 -1.63 7.35
CA MET A 97 -0.18 -2.44 7.87
C MET A 97 -0.73 -2.79 9.23
N LYS A 98 -1.19 -4.03 9.34
CA LYS A 98 -1.73 -4.47 10.61
C LYS A 98 -0.73 -4.05 11.66
N PRO A 99 -1.19 -3.58 12.83
CA PRO A 99 -0.29 -3.18 13.87
C PRO A 99 0.82 -4.21 14.00
N LYS A 100 2.07 -3.78 13.99
CA LYS A 100 3.20 -4.72 14.03
C LYS A 100 3.18 -5.50 15.33
N ALA A 101 3.61 -6.75 15.26
CA ALA A 101 3.89 -7.53 16.45
C ALA A 101 5.09 -6.92 17.19
N ILE A 102 4.93 -6.67 18.48
CA ILE A 102 5.98 -6.11 19.37
C ILE A 102 6.50 -7.12 20.37
N GLU A 103 5.72 -8.16 20.69
CA GLU A 103 6.14 -9.27 21.52
C GLU A 103 5.63 -10.58 20.94
N VAL A 104 6.43 -11.63 21.01
CA VAL A 104 6.02 -12.99 20.66
C VAL A 104 6.64 -13.99 21.63
N LYS A 105 5.86 -14.99 22.02
CA LYS A 105 6.30 -16.09 22.89
C LYS A 105 5.74 -17.41 22.37
N ALA A 106 6.62 -18.39 22.18
CA ALA A 106 6.22 -19.76 21.89
C ALA A 106 5.53 -20.41 23.10
N LEU A 107 4.45 -21.07 22.85
CA LEU A 107 3.68 -21.84 23.81
C LEU A 107 3.63 -23.33 23.37
N LYS A 108 3.14 -24.21 24.25
CA LYS A 108 2.88 -25.63 23.90
C LYS A 108 1.88 -25.72 22.75
N ASP A 109 1.90 -26.88 22.08
CA ASP A 109 0.97 -27.20 21.02
C ASP A 109 1.05 -26.28 19.79
N TYR A 110 2.24 -25.78 19.44
CA TYR A 110 2.49 -24.90 18.29
C TYR A 110 1.64 -23.63 18.29
N LYS A 111 1.43 -23.08 19.46
CA LYS A 111 0.74 -21.78 19.65
C LYS A 111 1.76 -20.70 19.97
N LEU A 112 1.42 -19.47 19.58
CA LEU A 112 2.19 -18.27 19.89
C LEU A 112 1.32 -17.30 20.68
N GLU A 113 1.80 -16.76 21.77
CA GLU A 113 1.23 -15.55 22.37
C GLU A 113 1.85 -14.36 21.65
N VAL A 114 1.02 -13.47 21.10
CA VAL A 114 1.46 -12.31 20.31
C VAL A 114 0.83 -11.05 20.90
N VAL A 115 1.65 -10.00 21.02
CA VAL A 115 1.21 -8.65 21.40
C VAL A 115 1.52 -7.71 20.23
N PHE A 116 0.56 -6.85 19.88
CA PHE A 116 0.68 -5.87 18.81
C PHE A 116 0.77 -4.45 19.37
N GLU A 117 1.32 -3.52 18.58
CA GLU A 117 1.54 -2.11 18.98
C GLU A 117 0.26 -1.33 19.30
N ASP A 118 -0.89 -1.76 18.80
CA ASP A 118 -2.21 -1.20 19.11
C ASP A 118 -2.80 -1.71 20.43
N GLY A 119 -2.07 -2.59 21.14
CA GLY A 119 -2.47 -3.22 22.39
C GLY A 119 -3.26 -4.53 22.23
N LYS A 120 -3.55 -4.97 21.01
CA LYS A 120 -4.13 -6.29 20.79
C LYS A 120 -3.16 -7.35 21.28
N LYS A 121 -3.68 -8.30 22.08
CA LYS A 121 -2.97 -9.47 22.57
C LYS A 121 -3.82 -10.72 22.36
N GLY A 122 -3.21 -11.82 21.98
CA GLY A 122 -3.95 -13.07 21.80
C GLY A 122 -3.07 -14.24 21.41
N ILE A 123 -3.70 -15.32 21.00
CA ILE A 123 -3.05 -16.57 20.63
C ILE A 123 -3.18 -16.79 19.12
N PHE A 124 -2.04 -17.04 18.47
CA PHE A 124 -1.97 -17.47 17.09
C PHE A 124 -1.66 -18.98 17.02
N ASP A 125 -2.44 -19.75 16.28
CA ASP A 125 -2.25 -21.20 16.10
C ASP A 125 -1.45 -21.49 14.84
N VAL A 126 -0.25 -22.05 15.01
CA VAL A 126 0.66 -22.41 13.91
C VAL A 126 0.38 -23.81 13.37
N LYS A 127 -0.38 -24.65 14.06
CA LYS A 127 -0.66 -26.04 13.64
C LYS A 127 -1.15 -26.18 12.19
N PRO A 128 -2.08 -25.35 11.71
CA PRO A 128 -2.56 -25.47 10.32
C PRO A 128 -1.46 -25.27 9.27
N TYR A 129 -0.40 -24.54 9.63
CA TYR A 129 0.71 -24.22 8.73
C TYR A 129 1.77 -25.32 8.65
N LEU A 130 1.86 -26.22 9.63
CA LEU A 130 2.90 -27.25 9.71
C LEU A 130 2.88 -28.26 8.53
N GLU A 131 1.81 -28.30 7.76
CA GLU A 131 1.70 -29.16 6.58
C GLU A 131 2.31 -28.50 5.32
N TYR A 132 2.53 -27.18 5.32
CA TYR A 132 3.19 -26.49 4.22
C TYR A 132 4.71 -26.67 4.31
N ILE A 133 5.34 -26.79 3.13
CA ILE A 133 6.77 -27.16 3.02
C ILE A 133 7.69 -26.21 3.78
N GLN A 134 7.40 -24.90 3.77
CA GLN A 134 8.21 -23.88 4.45
C GLN A 134 8.11 -23.93 5.98
N PHE A 135 7.08 -24.59 6.54
CA PHE A 135 6.85 -24.67 7.98
C PHE A 135 7.10 -26.08 8.56
N LYS A 136 7.46 -27.05 7.73
CA LYS A 136 7.64 -28.46 8.17
C LYS A 136 8.66 -28.63 9.29
N ASP A 137 9.74 -27.83 9.24
CA ASP A 137 10.80 -27.89 10.24
C ASP A 137 10.34 -27.39 11.62
N LEU A 138 9.26 -26.61 11.66
CA LEU A 138 8.69 -26.14 12.94
C LEU A 138 8.03 -27.25 13.75
N LYS A 139 7.89 -28.47 13.18
CA LYS A 139 7.50 -29.68 13.93
C LYS A 139 8.57 -30.07 14.97
N ASP A 140 9.82 -29.60 14.79
CA ASP A 140 10.84 -29.63 15.81
C ASP A 140 10.63 -28.46 16.78
N GLU A 141 10.28 -28.78 18.03
CA GLU A 141 10.04 -27.77 19.07
C GLU A 141 11.26 -26.86 19.30
N SER A 142 12.48 -27.36 19.08
CA SER A 142 13.70 -26.55 19.22
C SER A 142 13.74 -25.43 18.18
N ILE A 143 13.32 -25.68 16.96
CA ILE A 143 13.18 -24.69 15.89
C ILE A 143 11.97 -23.78 16.16
N PHE A 144 10.82 -24.37 16.53
CA PHE A 144 9.62 -23.60 16.86
C PHE A 144 9.85 -22.55 17.95
N ASN A 145 10.63 -22.88 18.96
CA ASN A 145 10.97 -22.00 20.07
C ASN A 145 11.94 -20.87 19.69
N THR A 146 12.49 -20.84 18.47
CA THR A 146 13.35 -19.75 17.99
C THR A 146 12.57 -18.55 17.45
N VAL A 147 11.24 -18.56 17.56
CA VAL A 147 10.40 -17.47 17.09
C VAL A 147 10.85 -16.12 17.65
N LYS A 148 10.91 -15.12 16.80
CA LYS A 148 11.29 -13.74 17.16
C LYS A 148 10.49 -12.72 16.37
N ILE A 149 10.45 -11.49 16.85
CA ILE A 149 9.96 -10.35 16.08
C ILE A 149 10.92 -10.08 14.92
N ASP A 150 10.36 -9.90 13.72
CA ASP A 150 11.10 -9.59 12.51
C ASP A 150 10.32 -8.57 11.67
N GLY A 151 10.84 -7.36 11.63
CA GLY A 151 10.19 -6.24 10.93
C GLY A 151 8.78 -5.95 11.46
N LEU A 152 7.77 -6.28 10.68
CA LEU A 152 6.35 -6.05 10.99
C LEU A 152 5.65 -7.27 11.58
N SER A 153 6.31 -8.43 11.56
CA SER A 153 5.75 -9.72 11.91
C SER A 153 6.72 -10.55 12.75
N ILE A 154 6.75 -11.83 12.52
CA ILE A 154 7.57 -12.83 13.21
C ILE A 154 8.28 -13.73 12.20
N SER A 155 9.44 -14.24 12.60
CA SER A 155 10.20 -15.25 11.86
C SER A 155 10.83 -16.28 12.78
N TRP A 156 11.30 -17.40 12.20
CA TRP A 156 12.04 -18.46 12.88
C TRP A 156 13.46 -18.60 12.32
N SER A 157 14.32 -19.33 13.03
CA SER A 157 15.73 -19.53 12.65
C SER A 157 15.92 -20.25 11.31
N ASN A 158 14.94 -21.03 10.84
CA ASN A 158 14.97 -21.71 9.55
C ASN A 158 14.54 -20.81 8.37
N GLY A 159 14.23 -19.53 8.63
CA GLY A 159 13.78 -18.55 7.62
C GLY A 159 12.28 -18.58 7.33
N ALA A 160 11.49 -19.43 7.99
CA ALA A 160 10.03 -19.34 7.91
C ALA A 160 9.54 -18.04 8.57
N ASP A 161 8.50 -17.45 8.01
CA ASP A 161 7.85 -16.23 8.51
C ASP A 161 6.34 -16.30 8.32
N ILE A 162 5.61 -15.47 9.03
CA ILE A 162 4.15 -15.30 8.88
C ILE A 162 3.89 -13.90 8.34
N CYS A 163 3.00 -13.80 7.34
CA CYS A 163 2.54 -12.51 6.81
C CYS A 163 1.92 -11.68 7.96
N PRO A 164 2.25 -10.37 8.09
CA PRO A 164 1.70 -9.51 9.14
C PRO A 164 0.18 -9.51 9.22
N ASP A 165 -0.50 -9.50 8.06
CA ASP A 165 -1.96 -9.52 7.99
C ASP A 165 -2.54 -10.83 8.52
N GLU A 166 -1.90 -11.95 8.20
CA GLU A 166 -2.31 -13.28 8.63
C GLU A 166 -2.09 -13.46 10.13
N LEU A 167 -0.94 -13.03 10.63
CA LEU A 167 -0.63 -13.05 12.06
C LEU A 167 -1.66 -12.22 12.85
N TYR A 168 -1.94 -10.98 12.42
CA TYR A 168 -2.87 -10.10 13.13
C TYR A 168 -4.30 -10.62 13.10
N ASN A 169 -4.79 -11.08 11.93
CA ASN A 169 -6.16 -11.57 11.77
C ASN A 169 -6.37 -12.93 12.43
N GLY A 170 -5.35 -13.79 12.40
CA GLY A 170 -5.38 -15.13 13.01
C GLY A 170 -5.19 -15.13 14.52
N THR A 171 -4.68 -14.05 15.12
CA THR A 171 -4.55 -13.92 16.57
C THR A 171 -5.91 -13.62 17.21
N LYS A 172 -6.35 -14.51 18.09
CA LYS A 172 -7.64 -14.47 18.79
C LYS A 172 -7.45 -14.31 20.29
#